data_6b344b87c3e4571f923a84285d81256c
#
_entry.id   6b344b87c3e4571f923a84285d81256c
#
_cell.length_a   1.000
_cell.length_b   1.000
_cell.length_c   1.000
_cell.angle_alpha   90.00
_cell.angle_beta   90.00
_cell.angle_gamma   90.00
#
_symmetry.space_group_name_H-M   'P 1'
#
loop_
_entity.id
_entity.type
_entity.pdbx_description
1 polymer ?
#
loop_
_entity_poly.entity_id
_entity_poly.type
_entity_poly.pdbx_seq_one_letter_code
_entity_poly.pdbx_strand_id
1 'polypeptide(L)'
;MLLVKDFKDYEIISMSDGEKLERWGEFYLLRPDPEIIWKDALDKSICHAHYHRSNKGGGYWERLKPLPDRWTVSYKDLVFNVKLMGFKHTGIFPEQSVNWDFMMNKIEEKTKRGEKVKVLNLFAYTGCASVACLSKGAEVVHVDSSKGMIEWAKENVKSSGLEDKPIRFLVDDCVKFVKREIRRGNKYDAIIMDPPSYGRGSKNEVWDIEKDLFDLVELCTKILVEEPLFFIINSYTAGLSPTVIENLLKIFFGNKKGNITSGELGIKAKNGLILPCGVYGRYEG
;
A
#
# COMPACT_ATOMS: atom_id res chain seq x y z
N MET A 1 -13.45 10.42 4.05
CA MET A 1 -13.01 9.44 3.03
C MET A 1 -12.14 10.14 2.00
N LEU A 2 -11.03 9.54 1.62
CA LEU A 2 -10.19 9.98 0.52
C LEU A 2 -10.43 9.09 -0.69
N LEU A 3 -10.66 9.70 -1.87
CA LEU A 3 -10.96 8.97 -3.10
C LEU A 3 -9.79 9.00 -4.06
N VAL A 4 -9.56 7.86 -4.74
CA VAL A 4 -8.61 7.75 -5.84
C VAL A 4 -8.98 8.75 -6.93
N LYS A 5 -7.97 9.44 -7.45
CA LYS A 5 -8.08 10.41 -8.56
C LYS A 5 -7.04 10.09 -9.61
N ASP A 6 -7.40 10.34 -10.86
CA ASP A 6 -6.46 10.35 -12.00
C ASP A 6 -5.63 9.07 -12.21
N PHE A 7 -6.14 7.91 -11.78
CA PHE A 7 -5.50 6.63 -12.09
C PHE A 7 -6.00 6.13 -13.46
N LYS A 8 -5.41 6.64 -14.54
CA LYS A 8 -5.89 6.41 -15.93
C LYS A 8 -5.94 4.94 -16.33
N ASP A 9 -4.99 4.13 -15.87
CA ASP A 9 -4.89 2.71 -16.24
C ASP A 9 -5.65 1.77 -15.29
N TYR A 10 -6.34 2.32 -14.28
CA TYR A 10 -7.16 1.52 -13.38
C TYR A 10 -8.53 2.17 -13.17
N GLU A 11 -9.58 1.34 -13.18
CA GLU A 11 -10.94 1.79 -12.97
C GLU A 11 -11.82 0.63 -12.48
N ILE A 12 -12.74 0.89 -11.56
CA ILE A 12 -13.86 -0.02 -11.27
C ILE A 12 -14.97 0.28 -12.25
N ILE A 13 -15.30 -0.70 -13.09
CA ILE A 13 -16.36 -0.61 -14.11
C ILE A 13 -17.73 -0.75 -13.46
N SER A 14 -17.92 -1.82 -12.68
CA SER A 14 -19.15 -2.13 -11.97
C SER A 14 -18.89 -3.05 -10.78
N MET A 15 -19.86 -3.07 -9.86
CA MET A 15 -19.77 -3.84 -8.61
C MET A 15 -21.15 -4.42 -8.29
N SER A 16 -21.23 -5.71 -8.02
CA SER A 16 -22.50 -6.40 -7.69
C SER A 16 -22.24 -7.70 -6.94
N ASP A 17 -23.05 -8.00 -5.93
CA ASP A 17 -23.19 -9.31 -5.31
C ASP A 17 -21.84 -9.94 -4.92
N GLY A 18 -21.00 -9.17 -4.20
CA GLY A 18 -19.70 -9.62 -3.72
C GLY A 18 -18.57 -9.60 -4.74
N GLU A 19 -18.78 -9.04 -5.92
CA GLU A 19 -17.78 -9.01 -7.01
C GLU A 19 -17.61 -7.59 -7.58
N LYS A 20 -16.40 -7.30 -8.04
CA LYS A 20 -16.05 -6.09 -8.77
C LYS A 20 -15.38 -6.41 -10.11
N LEU A 21 -15.88 -5.78 -11.17
CA LEU A 21 -15.26 -5.78 -12.48
C LEU A 21 -14.37 -4.56 -12.61
N GLU A 22 -13.09 -4.80 -12.82
CA GLU A 22 -12.05 -3.78 -12.86
C GLU A 22 -11.31 -3.78 -14.19
N ARG A 23 -10.93 -2.61 -14.68
CA ARG A 23 -9.99 -2.43 -15.78
C ARG A 23 -8.58 -2.20 -15.24
N TRP A 24 -7.61 -2.94 -15.78
CA TRP A 24 -6.19 -2.87 -15.47
C TRP A 24 -5.39 -2.70 -16.77
N GLY A 25 -5.15 -1.46 -17.18
CA GLY A 25 -4.67 -1.13 -18.51
C GLY A 25 -5.73 -1.50 -19.56
N GLU A 26 -5.41 -2.47 -20.42
CA GLU A 26 -6.32 -2.97 -21.46
C GLU A 26 -7.15 -4.20 -21.01
N PHE A 27 -6.86 -4.75 -19.82
CA PHE A 27 -7.46 -6.01 -19.37
C PHE A 27 -8.51 -5.79 -18.28
N TYR A 28 -9.55 -6.62 -18.32
CA TYR A 28 -10.65 -6.59 -17.35
C TYR A 28 -10.58 -7.83 -16.46
N LEU A 29 -10.60 -7.59 -15.15
CA LEU A 29 -10.54 -8.63 -14.12
C LEU A 29 -11.79 -8.60 -13.27
N LEU A 30 -12.35 -9.76 -12.97
CA LEU A 30 -13.44 -9.93 -12.02
C LEU A 30 -12.89 -10.53 -10.73
N ARG A 31 -13.06 -9.81 -9.63
CA ARG A 31 -12.52 -10.21 -8.33
C ARG A 31 -13.57 -10.11 -7.22
N PRO A 32 -13.56 -11.04 -6.24
CA PRO A 32 -14.45 -10.96 -5.11
C PRO A 32 -14.06 -9.84 -4.14
N ASP A 33 -15.07 -9.16 -3.62
CA ASP A 33 -14.93 -8.18 -2.56
C ASP A 33 -16.13 -8.26 -1.61
N PRO A 34 -15.94 -8.63 -0.31
CA PRO A 34 -17.02 -8.85 0.63
C PRO A 34 -17.76 -7.56 1.03
N GLU A 35 -17.18 -6.39 0.80
CA GLU A 35 -17.82 -5.11 1.08
C GLU A 35 -18.97 -4.81 0.11
N ILE A 36 -19.03 -5.50 -1.04
CA ILE A 36 -20.04 -5.31 -2.07
C ILE A 36 -21.28 -6.16 -1.75
N ILE A 37 -22.13 -5.69 -0.87
CA ILE A 37 -23.36 -6.38 -0.45
C ILE A 37 -24.59 -6.01 -1.29
N TRP A 38 -24.45 -5.04 -2.18
CA TRP A 38 -25.52 -4.60 -3.08
C TRP A 38 -25.54 -5.39 -4.39
N LYS A 39 -26.68 -5.32 -5.09
CA LYS A 39 -26.87 -5.91 -6.42
C LYS A 39 -27.06 -4.81 -7.45
N ASP A 40 -26.33 -4.87 -8.54
CA ASP A 40 -26.38 -3.94 -9.67
C ASP A 40 -26.01 -4.69 -10.96
N ALA A 41 -26.08 -4.00 -12.10
CA ALA A 41 -25.67 -4.57 -13.37
C ALA A 41 -24.16 -4.88 -13.39
N LEU A 42 -23.81 -6.09 -13.76
CA LEU A 42 -22.44 -6.58 -13.88
C LEU A 42 -22.27 -7.36 -15.19
N ASP A 43 -21.72 -6.71 -16.22
CA ASP A 43 -21.43 -7.36 -17.50
C ASP A 43 -20.11 -8.15 -17.44
N LYS A 44 -20.22 -9.44 -17.17
CA LYS A 44 -19.08 -10.36 -17.11
C LYS A 44 -18.52 -10.73 -18.50
N SER A 45 -19.21 -10.40 -19.59
CA SER A 45 -18.80 -10.79 -20.95
C SER A 45 -17.49 -10.18 -21.41
N ILE A 46 -17.12 -9.01 -20.87
CA ILE A 46 -15.87 -8.31 -21.19
C ILE A 46 -14.68 -8.82 -20.39
N CYS A 47 -14.88 -9.63 -19.34
CA CYS A 47 -13.86 -10.10 -18.43
C CYS A 47 -12.80 -10.96 -19.13
N HIS A 48 -11.51 -10.74 -18.80
CA HIS A 48 -10.37 -11.54 -19.27
C HIS A 48 -10.00 -12.63 -18.27
N ALA A 49 -10.12 -12.38 -16.97
CA ALA A 49 -9.92 -13.39 -15.95
C ALA A 49 -10.81 -13.15 -14.72
N HIS A 50 -11.31 -14.23 -14.15
CA HIS A 50 -12.17 -14.25 -12.98
C HIS A 50 -11.49 -15.01 -11.84
N TYR A 51 -11.40 -14.40 -10.64
CA TYR A 51 -10.87 -15.07 -9.47
C TYR A 51 -11.98 -15.73 -8.67
N HIS A 52 -11.92 -17.04 -8.53
CA HIS A 52 -12.85 -17.84 -7.73
C HIS A 52 -12.26 -18.13 -6.37
N ARG A 53 -13.00 -17.80 -5.31
CA ARG A 53 -12.63 -18.18 -3.93
C ARG A 53 -12.86 -19.67 -3.69
N SER A 54 -11.94 -20.30 -2.99
CA SER A 54 -12.13 -21.65 -2.45
C SER A 54 -12.70 -21.60 -1.04
N ASN A 55 -13.61 -22.51 -0.71
CA ASN A 55 -14.14 -22.68 0.64
C ASN A 55 -13.09 -23.15 1.67
N LYS A 56 -11.91 -23.60 1.20
CA LYS A 56 -10.78 -24.05 2.03
C LYS A 56 -9.70 -22.96 2.21
N GLY A 57 -9.99 -21.72 1.81
CA GLY A 57 -9.02 -20.62 1.75
C GLY A 57 -8.30 -20.54 0.41
N GLY A 58 -7.83 -19.35 0.04
CA GLY A 58 -7.23 -19.09 -1.28
C GLY A 58 -8.25 -19.13 -2.42
N GLY A 59 -7.82 -19.56 -3.59
CA GLY A 59 -8.65 -19.67 -4.79
C GLY A 59 -7.80 -19.83 -6.05
N TYR A 60 -8.42 -19.60 -7.20
CA TYR A 60 -7.76 -19.70 -8.51
C TYR A 60 -8.30 -18.69 -9.50
N TRP A 61 -7.51 -18.38 -10.52
CA TRP A 61 -7.92 -17.55 -11.64
C TRP A 61 -8.37 -18.43 -12.81
N GLU A 62 -9.60 -18.21 -13.26
CA GLU A 62 -10.09 -18.70 -14.53
C GLU A 62 -9.76 -17.66 -15.61
N ARG A 63 -8.99 -18.06 -16.63
CA ARG A 63 -8.70 -17.22 -17.81
C ARG A 63 -9.79 -17.41 -18.84
N LEU A 64 -10.53 -16.36 -19.13
CA LEU A 64 -11.69 -16.38 -20.05
C LEU A 64 -11.30 -15.88 -21.46
N LYS A 65 -10.29 -15.02 -21.54
CA LYS A 65 -9.75 -14.43 -22.77
C LYS A 65 -8.23 -14.39 -22.73
N PRO A 66 -7.55 -14.21 -23.86
CA PRO A 66 -6.10 -14.01 -23.90
C PRO A 66 -5.66 -12.91 -22.93
N LEU A 67 -4.71 -13.24 -22.07
CA LEU A 67 -4.16 -12.36 -21.05
C LEU A 67 -2.68 -12.69 -20.87
N PRO A 68 -1.77 -11.74 -20.94
CA PRO A 68 -0.36 -11.98 -20.67
C PRO A 68 -0.14 -12.41 -19.22
N ASP A 69 0.97 -13.09 -18.95
CA ASP A 69 1.32 -13.48 -17.58
C ASP A 69 1.70 -12.27 -16.73
N ARG A 70 2.20 -11.21 -17.39
CA ARG A 70 2.57 -9.92 -16.79
C ARG A 70 2.24 -8.79 -17.76
N TRP A 71 1.79 -7.67 -17.22
CA TRP A 71 1.62 -6.43 -17.97
C TRP A 71 1.90 -5.24 -17.04
N THR A 72 1.87 -4.04 -17.55
CA THR A 72 2.12 -2.83 -16.75
C THR A 72 0.88 -1.96 -16.71
N VAL A 73 0.75 -1.21 -15.62
CA VAL A 73 -0.18 -0.09 -15.47
C VAL A 73 0.59 1.13 -14.97
N SER A 74 0.16 2.29 -15.41
CA SER A 74 0.82 3.56 -15.08
C SER A 74 -0.04 4.37 -14.11
N TYR A 75 0.61 4.99 -13.15
CA TYR A 75 0.04 6.04 -12.32
C TYR A 75 0.92 7.29 -12.43
N LYS A 76 0.40 8.35 -13.08
CA LYS A 76 1.24 9.50 -13.48
C LYS A 76 2.46 9.01 -14.28
N ASP A 77 3.67 9.36 -13.85
CA ASP A 77 4.92 8.95 -14.48
C ASP A 77 5.48 7.62 -13.94
N LEU A 78 4.76 6.96 -13.02
CA LEU A 78 5.18 5.71 -12.41
C LEU A 78 4.59 4.52 -13.15
N VAL A 79 5.39 3.47 -13.33
CA VAL A 79 5.00 2.25 -14.04
C VAL A 79 5.11 1.05 -13.10
N PHE A 80 4.02 0.32 -12.96
CA PHE A 80 3.92 -0.82 -12.07
C PHE A 80 3.61 -2.10 -12.82
N ASN A 81 4.29 -3.17 -12.48
CA ASN A 81 4.06 -4.50 -13.02
C ASN A 81 2.88 -5.16 -12.32
N VAL A 82 1.99 -5.76 -13.10
CA VAL A 82 0.80 -6.46 -12.68
C VAL A 82 0.85 -7.90 -13.17
N LYS A 83 0.43 -8.84 -12.34
CA LYS A 83 0.24 -10.25 -12.69
C LYS A 83 -0.85 -10.89 -11.84
N LEU A 84 -1.45 -11.95 -12.33
CA LEU A 84 -2.35 -12.78 -11.54
C LEU A 84 -1.52 -13.59 -10.52
N MET A 85 -1.84 -13.44 -9.24
CA MET A 85 -1.19 -14.18 -8.15
C MET A 85 -2.01 -15.41 -7.78
N GLY A 86 -1.45 -16.31 -6.98
CA GLY A 86 -2.19 -17.41 -6.35
C GLY A 86 -3.32 -16.97 -5.41
N PHE A 87 -3.46 -15.66 -5.19
CA PHE A 87 -4.53 -14.99 -4.45
C PHE A 87 -5.25 -14.01 -5.36
N LYS A 88 -6.35 -13.39 -4.86
CA LYS A 88 -7.10 -12.38 -5.62
C LYS A 88 -6.30 -11.11 -5.98
N HIS A 89 -5.13 -10.90 -5.37
CA HIS A 89 -4.32 -9.71 -5.58
C HIS A 89 -3.56 -9.73 -6.91
N THR A 90 -3.24 -8.55 -7.40
CA THR A 90 -2.58 -8.31 -8.69
C THR A 90 -1.22 -7.62 -8.56
N GLY A 91 -0.80 -7.33 -7.33
CA GLY A 91 0.46 -6.67 -7.01
C GLY A 91 0.32 -5.18 -6.68
N ILE A 92 -0.84 -4.58 -6.89
CA ILE A 92 -1.09 -3.16 -6.61
C ILE A 92 -2.39 -3.02 -5.81
N PHE A 93 -2.41 -2.04 -4.93
CA PHE A 93 -3.59 -1.53 -4.23
C PHE A 93 -3.86 -0.10 -4.73
N PRO A 94 -4.74 0.07 -5.73
CA PRO A 94 -4.95 1.37 -6.37
C PRO A 94 -5.42 2.47 -5.43
N GLU A 95 -6.17 2.12 -4.38
CA GLU A 95 -6.61 3.04 -3.34
C GLU A 95 -5.47 3.72 -2.61
N GLN A 96 -4.28 3.12 -2.58
CA GLN A 96 -3.08 3.69 -1.98
C GLN A 96 -2.49 4.87 -2.79
N SER A 97 -2.94 5.08 -4.03
CA SER A 97 -2.48 6.21 -4.83
C SER A 97 -2.74 7.57 -4.17
N VAL A 98 -3.77 7.65 -3.33
CA VAL A 98 -4.04 8.85 -2.51
C VAL A 98 -2.92 9.11 -1.49
N ASN A 99 -2.37 8.05 -0.91
CA ASN A 99 -1.20 8.13 -0.03
C ASN A 99 0.07 8.43 -0.82
N TRP A 100 0.21 7.86 -2.03
CA TRP A 100 1.37 8.16 -2.90
C TRP A 100 1.41 9.65 -3.25
N ASP A 101 0.28 10.25 -3.61
CA ASP A 101 0.19 11.69 -3.90
C ASP A 101 0.60 12.55 -2.70
N PHE A 102 0.07 12.21 -1.52
CA PHE A 102 0.45 12.91 -0.30
C PHE A 102 1.97 12.82 -0.05
N MET A 103 2.55 11.63 -0.10
CA MET A 103 3.98 11.41 0.11
C MET A 103 4.83 12.15 -0.93
N MET A 104 4.46 12.02 -2.22
CA MET A 104 5.17 12.69 -3.31
C MET A 104 5.20 14.20 -3.13
N ASN A 105 4.07 14.81 -2.77
CA ASN A 105 3.99 16.25 -2.54
C ASN A 105 4.88 16.69 -1.38
N LYS A 106 4.80 16.00 -0.23
CA LYS A 106 5.60 16.32 0.96
C LYS A 106 7.10 16.17 0.73
N ILE A 107 7.50 15.11 0.06
CA ILE A 107 8.91 14.88 -0.28
C ILE A 107 9.39 15.94 -1.26
N GLU A 108 8.62 16.23 -2.31
CA GLU A 108 8.99 17.21 -3.32
C GLU A 108 9.16 18.62 -2.75
N GLU A 109 8.33 19.02 -1.78
CA GLU A 109 8.46 20.31 -1.07
C GLU A 109 9.82 20.43 -0.36
N LYS A 110 10.32 19.37 0.25
CA LYS A 110 11.62 19.31 0.94
C LYS A 110 12.78 19.26 -0.07
N THR A 111 12.71 18.35 -1.02
CA THR A 111 13.81 18.12 -1.98
C THR A 111 14.03 19.29 -2.91
N LYS A 112 13.01 20.06 -3.30
CA LYS A 112 13.13 21.32 -4.05
C LYS A 112 13.91 22.40 -3.28
N ARG A 113 13.96 22.33 -1.95
CA ARG A 113 14.78 23.20 -1.10
C ARG A 113 16.20 22.66 -0.88
N GLY A 114 16.55 21.55 -1.54
CA GLY A 114 17.85 20.88 -1.37
C GLY A 114 17.96 20.03 -0.11
N GLU A 115 16.88 19.82 0.63
CA GLU A 115 16.86 19.00 1.83
C GLU A 115 16.83 17.50 1.44
N LYS A 116 17.58 16.69 2.19
CA LYS A 116 17.51 15.22 2.05
C LYS A 116 16.33 14.69 2.82
N VAL A 117 15.64 13.71 2.25
CA VAL A 117 14.50 13.03 2.89
C VAL A 117 14.77 11.53 2.90
N LYS A 118 14.81 10.92 4.07
CA LYS A 118 14.98 9.48 4.25
C LYS A 118 13.68 8.84 4.71
N VAL A 119 13.15 7.92 3.90
CA VAL A 119 11.87 7.26 4.13
C VAL A 119 12.08 5.79 4.45
N LEU A 120 11.43 5.30 5.51
CA LEU A 120 11.31 3.89 5.83
C LEU A 120 9.92 3.38 5.43
N ASN A 121 9.87 2.35 4.59
CA ASN A 121 8.65 1.65 4.22
C ASN A 121 8.68 0.23 4.80
N LEU A 122 7.77 -0.05 5.74
CA LEU A 122 7.61 -1.33 6.43
C LEU A 122 6.40 -2.09 5.88
N PHE A 123 6.48 -3.42 5.80
CA PHE A 123 5.50 -4.26 5.11
C PHE A 123 5.30 -3.78 3.67
N ALA A 124 6.43 -3.50 3.02
CA ALA A 124 6.47 -2.64 1.85
C ALA A 124 5.96 -3.30 0.55
N TYR A 125 5.64 -4.61 0.60
CA TYR A 125 5.01 -5.38 -0.47
C TYR A 125 5.74 -5.22 -1.81
N THR A 126 5.02 -4.95 -2.90
CA THR A 126 5.60 -4.75 -4.25
C THR A 126 6.21 -3.36 -4.47
N GLY A 127 6.24 -2.53 -3.44
CA GLY A 127 7.00 -1.29 -3.41
C GLY A 127 6.38 -0.07 -4.09
N CYS A 128 5.08 -0.05 -4.38
CA CYS A 128 4.47 1.12 -5.04
C CYS A 128 4.67 2.42 -4.25
N ALA A 129 4.52 2.38 -2.91
CA ALA A 129 4.82 3.53 -2.05
C ALA A 129 6.31 3.91 -2.08
N SER A 130 7.21 2.93 -2.13
CA SER A 130 8.66 3.18 -2.25
C SER A 130 9.01 3.86 -3.57
N VAL A 131 8.43 3.39 -4.68
CA VAL A 131 8.60 3.99 -6.02
C VAL A 131 8.09 5.43 -6.03
N ALA A 132 6.92 5.70 -5.42
CA ALA A 132 6.37 7.04 -5.30
C ALA A 132 7.33 7.98 -4.53
N CYS A 133 7.88 7.54 -3.41
CA CYS A 133 8.85 8.33 -2.64
C CYS A 133 10.16 8.58 -3.42
N LEU A 134 10.70 7.54 -4.08
CA LEU A 134 11.92 7.64 -4.90
C LEU A 134 11.76 8.64 -6.04
N SER A 135 10.60 8.68 -6.69
CA SER A 135 10.34 9.57 -7.83
C SER A 135 10.48 11.05 -7.48
N LYS A 136 10.38 11.39 -6.19
CA LYS A 136 10.50 12.75 -5.65
C LYS A 136 11.83 13.00 -4.93
N GLY A 137 12.79 12.08 -5.09
CA GLY A 137 14.17 12.26 -4.62
C GLY A 137 14.42 11.83 -3.17
N ALA A 138 13.52 11.07 -2.56
CA ALA A 138 13.80 10.48 -1.25
C ALA A 138 14.84 9.34 -1.34
N GLU A 139 15.62 9.18 -0.28
CA GLU A 139 16.35 7.95 0.02
C GLU A 139 15.38 6.97 0.70
N VAL A 140 15.21 5.76 0.15
CA VAL A 140 14.21 4.82 0.63
C VAL A 140 14.84 3.56 1.21
N VAL A 141 14.37 3.15 2.38
CA VAL A 141 14.63 1.82 2.95
C VAL A 141 13.32 1.03 2.88
N HIS A 142 13.33 -0.02 2.05
CA HIS A 142 12.19 -0.87 1.75
C HIS A 142 12.36 -2.22 2.45
N VAL A 143 11.45 -2.55 3.36
CA VAL A 143 11.51 -3.76 4.21
C VAL A 143 10.26 -4.59 4.02
N ASP A 144 10.45 -5.84 3.61
CA ASP A 144 9.39 -6.85 3.53
C ASP A 144 9.95 -8.23 3.86
N SER A 145 9.16 -9.10 4.48
CA SER A 145 9.60 -10.45 4.84
C SER A 145 9.63 -11.42 3.65
N SER A 146 8.96 -11.08 2.55
CA SER A 146 8.84 -11.90 1.35
C SER A 146 9.90 -11.56 0.30
N LYS A 147 10.81 -12.49 0.03
CA LYS A 147 11.79 -12.33 -1.06
C LYS A 147 11.11 -12.06 -2.41
N GLY A 148 9.99 -12.73 -2.70
CA GLY A 148 9.26 -12.56 -3.95
C GLY A 148 8.68 -11.16 -4.11
N MET A 149 8.24 -10.52 -3.01
CA MET A 149 7.76 -9.14 -3.02
C MET A 149 8.92 -8.15 -3.22
N ILE A 150 10.05 -8.40 -2.59
CA ILE A 150 11.28 -7.60 -2.80
C ILE A 150 11.73 -7.63 -4.27
N GLU A 151 11.75 -8.80 -4.91
CA GLU A 151 12.13 -8.89 -6.33
C GLU A 151 11.11 -8.13 -7.22
N TRP A 152 9.82 -8.23 -6.91
CA TRP A 152 8.80 -7.47 -7.63
C TRP A 152 8.94 -5.95 -7.42
N ALA A 153 9.29 -5.53 -6.20
CA ALA A 153 9.55 -4.12 -5.92
C ALA A 153 10.74 -3.58 -6.74
N LYS A 154 11.81 -4.37 -6.91
CA LYS A 154 12.92 -4.03 -7.81
C LYS A 154 12.47 -3.89 -9.26
N GLU A 155 11.60 -4.81 -9.74
CA GLU A 155 11.01 -4.72 -11.07
C GLU A 155 10.20 -3.42 -11.23
N ASN A 156 9.42 -3.00 -10.23
CA ASN A 156 8.65 -1.76 -10.25
C ASN A 156 9.54 -0.50 -10.27
N VAL A 157 10.63 -0.52 -9.50
CA VAL A 157 11.64 0.56 -9.53
C VAL A 157 12.25 0.66 -10.93
N LYS A 158 12.61 -0.47 -11.54
CA LYS A 158 13.17 -0.54 -12.91
C LYS A 158 12.16 -0.05 -13.95
N SER A 159 10.93 -0.56 -13.93
CA SER A 159 9.90 -0.17 -14.90
C SER A 159 9.56 1.32 -14.81
N SER A 160 9.78 1.95 -13.66
CA SER A 160 9.61 3.38 -13.43
C SER A 160 10.88 4.20 -13.76
N GLY A 161 11.97 3.59 -14.25
CA GLY A 161 13.22 4.27 -14.59
C GLY A 161 13.96 4.88 -13.40
N LEU A 162 13.86 4.23 -12.22
CA LEU A 162 14.39 4.75 -10.96
C LEU A 162 15.54 3.90 -10.39
N GLU A 163 16.16 3.02 -11.18
CA GLU A 163 17.19 2.07 -10.72
C GLU A 163 18.41 2.75 -10.10
N ASP A 164 18.76 3.94 -10.60
CA ASP A 164 19.91 4.72 -10.11
C ASP A 164 19.59 5.55 -8.86
N LYS A 165 18.35 5.48 -8.35
CA LYS A 165 17.93 6.24 -7.17
C LYS A 165 18.28 5.49 -5.88
N PRO A 166 18.52 6.23 -4.79
CA PRO A 166 18.97 5.63 -3.53
C PRO A 166 17.87 4.83 -2.84
N ILE A 167 17.80 3.54 -3.12
CA ILE A 167 16.92 2.58 -2.44
C ILE A 167 17.70 1.39 -1.90
N ARG A 168 17.32 0.97 -0.68
CA ARG A 168 17.85 -0.23 -0.05
C ARG A 168 16.72 -1.22 0.19
N PHE A 169 16.82 -2.39 -0.41
CA PHE A 169 15.87 -3.49 -0.24
C PHE A 169 16.33 -4.48 0.83
N LEU A 170 15.41 -4.89 1.70
CA LEU A 170 15.71 -5.80 2.79
C LEU A 170 14.61 -6.88 2.92
N VAL A 171 15.02 -8.14 2.80
CA VAL A 171 14.17 -9.29 3.17
C VAL A 171 14.32 -9.49 4.67
N ASP A 172 13.36 -9.00 5.47
CA ASP A 172 13.50 -8.96 6.92
C ASP A 172 12.14 -8.86 7.63
N ASP A 173 12.13 -9.25 8.90
CA ASP A 173 11.04 -8.96 9.82
C ASP A 173 11.06 -7.48 10.23
N CYS A 174 9.93 -6.79 10.10
CA CYS A 174 9.83 -5.34 10.32
C CYS A 174 10.16 -4.95 11.78
N VAL A 175 9.68 -5.70 12.77
CA VAL A 175 9.93 -5.41 14.19
C VAL A 175 11.42 -5.59 14.52
N LYS A 176 12.01 -6.69 14.05
CA LYS A 176 13.45 -6.95 14.23
C LYS A 176 14.30 -5.92 13.52
N PHE A 177 13.90 -5.49 12.33
CA PHE A 177 14.57 -4.43 11.58
C PHE A 177 14.57 -3.13 12.39
N VAL A 178 13.41 -2.65 12.86
CA VAL A 178 13.29 -1.42 13.63
C VAL A 178 14.14 -1.48 14.91
N LYS A 179 14.10 -2.60 15.65
CA LYS A 179 14.94 -2.79 16.85
C LYS A 179 16.44 -2.70 16.53
N ARG A 180 16.89 -3.15 15.34
CA ARG A 180 18.29 -2.98 14.91
C ARG A 180 18.62 -1.53 14.55
N GLU A 181 17.72 -0.82 13.90
CA GLU A 181 17.90 0.59 13.55
C GLU A 181 18.00 1.48 14.81
N ILE A 182 17.23 1.18 15.86
CA ILE A 182 17.36 1.83 17.17
C ILE A 182 18.78 1.65 17.72
N ARG A 183 19.30 0.41 17.74
CA ARG A 183 20.67 0.13 18.24
C ARG A 183 21.76 0.80 17.42
N ARG A 184 21.52 1.02 16.12
CA ARG A 184 22.46 1.70 15.20
C ARG A 184 22.38 3.23 15.29
N GLY A 185 21.38 3.78 15.98
CA GLY A 185 21.12 5.21 16.03
C GLY A 185 20.65 5.81 14.71
N ASN A 186 20.17 5.00 13.77
CA ASN A 186 19.66 5.50 12.50
C ASN A 186 18.34 6.25 12.69
N LYS A 187 18.15 7.31 11.89
CA LYS A 187 16.95 8.15 11.91
C LYS A 187 16.33 8.26 10.53
N TYR A 188 15.02 8.49 10.50
CA TYR A 188 14.19 8.61 9.31
C TYR A 188 13.33 9.87 9.40
N ASP A 189 13.17 10.57 8.29
CA ASP A 189 12.28 11.73 8.18
C ASP A 189 10.82 11.31 8.08
N ALA A 190 10.57 10.13 7.53
CA ALA A 190 9.22 9.62 7.37
C ALA A 190 9.17 8.09 7.47
N ILE A 191 8.04 7.58 7.95
CA ILE A 191 7.75 6.13 8.01
C ILE A 191 6.39 5.87 7.42
N ILE A 192 6.30 4.80 6.62
CA ILE A 192 5.08 4.25 6.04
C ILE A 192 4.97 2.81 6.50
N MET A 193 3.77 2.38 6.88
CA MET A 193 3.50 0.98 7.14
C MET A 193 2.10 0.56 6.67
N ASP A 194 2.04 -0.65 6.15
CA ASP A 194 0.81 -1.32 5.73
C ASP A 194 0.80 -2.77 6.28
N PRO A 195 0.71 -2.91 7.61
CA PRO A 195 0.81 -4.21 8.25
C PRO A 195 -0.40 -5.10 7.92
N PRO A 196 -0.18 -6.39 7.64
CA PRO A 196 -1.28 -7.33 7.45
C PRO A 196 -2.03 -7.55 8.78
N SER A 197 -3.29 -7.99 8.70
CA SER A 197 -4.06 -8.37 9.90
C SER A 197 -3.36 -9.47 10.69
N TYR A 198 -2.82 -10.45 9.98
CA TYR A 198 -2.06 -11.56 10.54
C TYR A 198 -0.95 -11.98 9.56
N GLY A 199 0.19 -12.39 10.10
CA GLY A 199 1.31 -12.85 9.29
C GLY A 199 2.24 -13.81 10.02
N ARG A 200 2.99 -14.58 9.24
CA ARG A 200 4.11 -15.39 9.76
C ARG A 200 5.37 -15.02 9.01
N GLY A 201 6.39 -14.66 9.76
CA GLY A 201 7.73 -14.45 9.22
C GLY A 201 8.42 -15.74 8.84
N SER A 202 9.54 -15.63 8.13
CA SER A 202 10.33 -16.76 7.63
C SER A 202 10.92 -17.68 8.73
N LYS A 203 10.96 -17.19 9.96
CA LYS A 203 11.48 -17.92 11.15
C LYS A 203 10.39 -18.17 12.19
N ASN A 204 9.13 -18.36 11.74
CA ASN A 204 7.96 -18.58 12.57
C ASN A 204 7.59 -17.40 13.51
N GLU A 205 8.08 -16.18 13.25
CA GLU A 205 7.57 -15.01 13.92
C GLU A 205 6.07 -14.88 13.61
N VAL A 206 5.29 -14.58 14.61
CA VAL A 206 3.85 -14.31 14.45
C VAL A 206 3.65 -12.81 14.57
N TRP A 207 2.93 -12.24 13.61
CA TRP A 207 2.41 -10.89 13.61
C TRP A 207 0.89 -10.94 13.73
N ASP A 208 0.36 -10.20 14.69
CA ASP A 208 -1.07 -10.00 14.92
C ASP A 208 -1.29 -8.48 15.13
N ILE A 209 -1.93 -7.83 14.19
CA ILE A 209 -2.02 -6.35 14.18
C ILE A 209 -2.67 -5.80 15.46
N GLU A 210 -3.66 -6.48 16.01
CA GLU A 210 -4.37 -6.03 17.22
C GLU A 210 -3.48 -6.07 18.47
N LYS A 211 -2.48 -6.93 18.48
CA LYS A 211 -1.54 -7.09 19.61
C LYS A 211 -0.23 -6.31 19.42
N ASP A 212 0.25 -6.26 18.16
CA ASP A 212 1.63 -5.86 17.90
C ASP A 212 1.77 -4.44 17.34
N LEU A 213 0.66 -3.83 16.82
CA LEU A 213 0.72 -2.54 16.16
C LEU A 213 1.16 -1.42 17.10
N PHE A 214 0.62 -1.39 18.34
CA PHE A 214 0.98 -0.37 19.32
C PHE A 214 2.49 -0.36 19.60
N ASP A 215 3.05 -1.53 19.89
CA ASP A 215 4.48 -1.68 20.24
C ASP A 215 5.36 -1.35 19.02
N LEU A 216 4.94 -1.72 17.80
CA LEU A 216 5.69 -1.37 16.60
C LEU A 216 5.71 0.14 16.37
N VAL A 217 4.58 0.84 16.53
CA VAL A 217 4.52 2.30 16.39
C VAL A 217 5.39 2.97 17.45
N GLU A 218 5.37 2.51 18.70
CA GLU A 218 6.26 2.99 19.75
C GLU A 218 7.74 2.83 19.38
N LEU A 219 8.13 1.67 18.88
CA LEU A 219 9.50 1.44 18.40
C LEU A 219 9.86 2.37 17.24
N CYS A 220 8.94 2.60 16.31
CA CYS A 220 9.14 3.47 15.16
C CYS A 220 9.35 4.93 15.57
N THR A 221 8.70 5.43 16.63
CA THR A 221 8.95 6.79 17.12
C THR A 221 10.41 6.99 17.56
N LYS A 222 11.08 5.94 18.03
CA LYS A 222 12.49 5.98 18.50
C LYS A 222 13.49 6.13 17.35
N ILE A 223 13.08 5.87 16.11
CA ILE A 223 13.91 6.01 14.91
C ILE A 223 13.47 7.17 14.00
N LEU A 224 12.48 7.96 14.39
CA LEU A 224 12.14 9.20 13.70
C LEU A 224 13.09 10.34 14.12
N VAL A 225 13.28 11.30 13.23
CA VAL A 225 13.88 12.59 13.56
C VAL A 225 12.96 13.37 14.52
N GLU A 226 13.44 14.45 15.11
CA GLU A 226 12.67 15.25 16.08
C GLU A 226 11.42 15.85 15.44
N GLU A 227 11.53 16.39 14.21
CA GLU A 227 10.45 16.93 13.41
C GLU A 227 10.24 16.03 12.15
N PRO A 228 9.49 14.93 12.27
CA PRO A 228 9.30 14.02 11.15
C PRO A 228 8.37 14.63 10.12
N LEU A 229 8.66 14.37 8.85
CA LEU A 229 7.89 14.89 7.71
C LEU A 229 6.48 14.28 7.66
N PHE A 230 6.38 12.97 7.86
CA PHE A 230 5.12 12.26 8.02
C PHE A 230 5.28 10.88 8.66
N PHE A 231 4.16 10.37 9.18
CA PHE A 231 4.01 8.98 9.60
C PHE A 231 2.67 8.46 9.08
N ILE A 232 2.68 7.35 8.33
CA ILE A 232 1.47 6.79 7.72
C ILE A 232 1.27 5.36 8.17
N ILE A 233 0.05 5.06 8.63
CA ILE A 233 -0.42 3.71 8.92
C ILE A 233 -1.61 3.42 8.01
N ASN A 234 -1.58 2.29 7.31
CA ASN A 234 -2.73 1.76 6.59
C ASN A 234 -3.22 0.48 7.29
N SER A 235 -4.49 0.18 7.18
CA SER A 235 -5.06 -1.07 7.66
C SER A 235 -6.25 -1.52 6.83
N TYR A 236 -6.30 -2.81 6.57
CA TYR A 236 -7.42 -3.51 5.92
C TYR A 236 -8.09 -4.49 6.89
N THR A 237 -7.79 -4.35 8.18
CA THR A 237 -8.30 -5.23 9.23
C THR A 237 -9.68 -4.77 9.67
N ALA A 238 -10.66 -5.66 9.59
CA ALA A 238 -11.98 -5.43 10.17
C ALA A 238 -11.86 -5.12 11.68
N GLY A 239 -12.56 -4.10 12.16
CA GLY A 239 -12.50 -3.67 13.56
C GLY A 239 -11.49 -2.55 13.84
N LEU A 240 -10.48 -2.34 13.01
CA LEU A 240 -9.59 -1.18 13.12
C LEU A 240 -10.17 0.01 12.35
N SER A 241 -11.12 0.71 12.98
CA SER A 241 -11.73 1.90 12.38
C SER A 241 -10.72 3.06 12.28
N PRO A 242 -11.00 4.08 11.44
CA PRO A 242 -10.15 5.29 11.36
C PRO A 242 -9.88 5.92 12.72
N THR A 243 -10.88 5.95 13.59
CA THR A 243 -10.75 6.52 14.96
C THR A 243 -9.74 5.75 15.82
N VAL A 244 -9.66 4.42 15.67
CA VAL A 244 -8.67 3.61 16.40
C VAL A 244 -7.25 3.99 15.98
N ILE A 245 -7.01 4.10 14.67
CA ILE A 245 -5.70 4.52 14.15
C ILE A 245 -5.38 5.97 14.54
N GLU A 246 -6.36 6.85 14.52
CA GLU A 246 -6.20 8.24 14.96
C GLU A 246 -5.80 8.34 16.42
N ASN A 247 -6.46 7.59 17.30
CA ASN A 247 -6.12 7.57 18.72
C ASN A 247 -4.70 7.06 18.95
N LEU A 248 -4.28 6.03 18.21
CA LEU A 248 -2.92 5.53 18.24
C LEU A 248 -1.91 6.64 17.85
N LEU A 249 -2.17 7.35 16.77
CA LEU A 249 -1.31 8.46 16.35
C LEU A 249 -1.31 9.62 17.37
N LYS A 250 -2.45 9.95 17.96
CA LYS A 250 -2.54 10.99 19.00
C LYS A 250 -1.70 10.66 20.24
N ILE A 251 -1.64 9.40 20.66
CA ILE A 251 -0.79 8.97 21.78
C ILE A 251 0.68 9.28 21.52
N PHE A 252 1.18 9.02 20.30
CA PHE A 252 2.61 9.15 19.99
C PHE A 252 3.00 10.50 19.40
N PHE A 253 2.08 11.19 18.73
CA PHE A 253 2.37 12.42 17.99
C PHE A 253 1.57 13.63 18.47
N GLY A 254 0.62 13.47 19.39
CA GLY A 254 -0.26 14.56 19.83
C GLY A 254 0.44 15.78 20.44
N ASN A 255 1.66 15.59 20.94
CA ASN A 255 2.49 16.66 21.50
C ASN A 255 3.47 17.27 20.48
N LYS A 256 3.50 16.77 19.25
CA LYS A 256 4.35 17.29 18.16
C LYS A 256 3.61 18.39 17.40
N LYS A 257 4.38 19.32 16.83
CA LYS A 257 3.83 20.23 15.81
C LYS A 257 3.46 19.41 14.59
N GLY A 258 2.24 19.59 14.10
CA GLY A 258 1.75 18.86 12.93
C GLY A 258 0.28 18.59 13.01
N ASN A 259 -0.22 17.88 12.01
CA ASN A 259 -1.63 17.54 11.90
C ASN A 259 -1.81 16.01 11.87
N ILE A 260 -2.85 15.52 12.57
CA ILE A 260 -3.23 14.12 12.53
C ILE A 260 -4.57 14.02 11.79
N THR A 261 -4.61 13.19 10.78
CA THR A 261 -5.82 12.88 10.03
C THR A 261 -6.01 11.37 9.92
N SER A 262 -7.25 10.96 9.90
CA SER A 262 -7.63 9.57 9.66
C SER A 262 -8.90 9.48 8.82
N GLY A 263 -9.12 8.34 8.20
CA GLY A 263 -10.31 8.14 7.40
C GLY A 263 -10.25 6.85 6.59
N GLU A 264 -11.26 6.69 5.77
CA GLU A 264 -11.33 5.60 4.80
C GLU A 264 -10.68 6.00 3.48
N LEU A 265 -10.08 5.01 2.81
CA LEU A 265 -9.70 5.07 1.41
C LEU A 265 -10.83 4.49 0.57
N GLY A 266 -11.12 5.07 -0.57
CA GLY A 266 -12.19 4.59 -1.44
C GLY A 266 -11.89 4.76 -2.92
N ILE A 267 -12.55 3.94 -3.73
CA ILE A 267 -12.50 4.00 -5.18
C ILE A 267 -13.91 4.22 -5.72
N LYS A 268 -14.07 5.28 -6.51
CA LYS A 268 -15.35 5.57 -7.17
C LYS A 268 -15.45 4.77 -8.46
N ALA A 269 -16.51 3.98 -8.61
CA ALA A 269 -16.83 3.25 -9.82
C ALA A 269 -17.50 4.15 -10.87
N LYS A 270 -17.58 3.69 -12.12
CA LYS A 270 -18.23 4.41 -13.23
C LYS A 270 -19.68 4.80 -12.96
N ASN A 271 -20.44 3.96 -12.28
CA ASN A 271 -21.82 4.24 -11.91
C ASN A 271 -21.98 5.21 -10.74
N GLY A 272 -20.88 5.72 -10.18
CA GLY A 272 -20.86 6.69 -9.10
C GLY A 272 -20.85 6.10 -7.69
N LEU A 273 -21.05 4.78 -7.54
CA LEU A 273 -20.91 4.09 -6.26
C LEU A 273 -19.44 4.13 -5.81
N ILE A 274 -19.22 4.10 -4.50
CA ILE A 274 -17.88 4.11 -3.91
C ILE A 274 -17.64 2.78 -3.21
N LEU A 275 -16.53 2.12 -3.55
CA LEU A 275 -16.03 0.97 -2.82
C LEU A 275 -15.15 1.47 -1.66
N PRO A 276 -15.49 1.20 -0.39
CA PRO A 276 -14.56 1.38 0.71
C PRO A 276 -13.46 0.32 0.62
N CYS A 277 -12.18 0.71 0.75
CA CYS A 277 -11.07 -0.20 0.51
C CYS A 277 -10.21 -0.47 1.74
N GLY A 278 -10.21 0.41 2.70
CA GLY A 278 -9.41 0.30 3.91
C GLY A 278 -9.33 1.63 4.64
N VAL A 279 -8.57 1.68 5.71
CA VAL A 279 -8.40 2.89 6.51
C VAL A 279 -6.96 3.39 6.47
N TYR A 280 -6.80 4.69 6.64
CA TYR A 280 -5.51 5.33 6.82
C TYR A 280 -5.49 6.16 8.10
N GLY A 281 -4.33 6.31 8.68
CA GLY A 281 -3.99 7.37 9.62
C GLY A 281 -2.69 8.03 9.19
N ARG A 282 -2.65 9.37 9.25
CA ARG A 282 -1.49 10.18 8.89
C ARG A 282 -1.18 11.17 10.00
N TYR A 283 0.08 11.23 10.39
CA TYR A 283 0.67 12.40 11.00
C TYR A 283 1.44 13.15 9.90
N GLU A 284 1.27 14.45 9.85
CA GLU A 284 1.92 15.38 8.92
C GLU A 284 2.64 16.45 9.75
N GLY A 285 3.96 16.51 9.64
CA GLY A 285 4.82 17.48 10.33
C GLY A 285 5.04 18.77 9.55
#